data_bffae1a1a511f700dfaa626d5ff8c245
#
_entry.id   bffae1a1a511f700dfaa626d5ff8c245
#
_cell.length_a   1.000
_cell.length_b   1.000
_cell.length_c   1.000
_cell.angle_alpha   90.00
_cell.angle_beta   90.00
_cell.angle_gamma   90.00
#
_symmetry.space_group_name_H-M   'P 1'
#
loop_
_entity.id
_entity.type
_entity.pdbx_description
1 polymer ?
#
loop_
_entity_poly.entity_id
_entity_poly.type
_entity_poly.pdbx_seq_one_letter_code
_entity_poly.pdbx_strand_id
1 'polypeptide(L)'
;VTAGDSSIYAAPGEEFTRDQALMAVMLQSANEMSVAVAEEVSGSVKKFAELMNWRAKLFGCKNTHFNNPNGLPDENQHTTAHDMALIMKAAADNESFQTIASTASYTIPATNVSGGDRVLTNNFSMLANNNAAYYQYCTGGREGYTEASGSTLVCSAQKNGIPLIAVVLQGTSGTTATEAASLLNYGFDNFNMLSLGDNDFNMLSGGDVYVPVGTTADVLTTQDGEVQDGQYSRQYLFGGTAVGTSVMAATQEEDTSLVDTSVQNIDAARNYTENRNNLPYFIIGGVGILLLLLILLRIIKIAKS
;
A
#
# COMPACT_ATOMS: atom_id res chain seq x y z
N VAL A 1 6.91 -10.23 23.96
CA VAL A 1 7.57 -11.19 23.07
C VAL A 1 8.10 -12.33 23.92
N THR A 2 7.71 -13.56 23.60
CA THR A 2 8.06 -14.77 24.34
C THR A 2 9.12 -15.57 23.59
N ALA A 3 9.73 -16.56 24.28
CA ALA A 3 10.69 -17.46 23.64
C ALA A 3 9.99 -18.24 22.52
N GLY A 4 10.53 -18.16 21.32
CA GLY A 4 9.98 -18.79 20.11
C GLY A 4 9.33 -17.80 19.14
N ASP A 5 9.03 -16.58 19.57
CA ASP A 5 8.57 -15.52 18.66
C ASP A 5 9.70 -15.05 17.74
N SER A 6 9.36 -14.61 16.52
CA SER A 6 10.34 -14.02 15.61
C SER A 6 10.97 -12.76 16.21
N SER A 7 12.29 -12.69 16.24
CA SER A 7 13.06 -11.68 16.95
C SER A 7 14.43 -11.47 16.30
N ILE A 8 15.00 -10.29 16.42
CA ILE A 8 16.42 -10.02 16.17
C ILE A 8 17.25 -10.05 17.45
N TYR A 9 16.61 -10.41 18.57
CA TYR A 9 17.22 -10.49 19.90
C TYR A 9 17.77 -9.13 20.38
N ALA A 10 16.99 -8.06 20.17
CA ALA A 10 17.31 -6.74 20.69
C ALA A 10 17.32 -6.77 22.23
N ALA A 11 18.37 -6.21 22.81
CA ALA A 11 18.55 -6.17 24.26
C ALA A 11 17.89 -4.93 24.88
N PRO A 12 17.49 -4.95 26.16
CA PRO A 12 17.03 -3.77 26.87
C PRO A 12 18.08 -2.64 26.83
N GLY A 13 17.66 -1.44 26.42
CA GLY A 13 18.55 -0.28 26.30
C GLY A 13 19.41 -0.27 25.02
N GLU A 14 19.21 -1.20 24.12
CA GLU A 14 19.88 -1.19 22.82
C GLU A 14 19.22 -0.16 21.90
N GLU A 15 20.04 0.62 21.22
CA GLU A 15 19.61 1.73 20.37
C GLU A 15 19.63 1.33 18.89
N PHE A 16 18.54 1.61 18.19
CA PHE A 16 18.39 1.37 16.77
C PHE A 16 17.92 2.64 16.06
N THR A 17 18.41 2.85 14.86
CA THR A 17 17.79 3.85 13.99
C THR A 17 16.43 3.40 13.52
N ARG A 18 15.60 4.35 13.10
CA ARG A 18 14.30 4.08 12.47
C ARG A 18 14.41 3.02 11.36
N ASP A 19 15.37 3.19 10.46
CA ASP A 19 15.51 2.34 9.28
C ASP A 19 15.94 0.92 9.69
N GLN A 20 16.82 0.78 10.67
CA GLN A 20 17.18 -0.51 11.25
C GLN A 20 15.97 -1.22 11.87
N ALA A 21 15.14 -0.50 12.62
CA ALA A 21 13.94 -1.05 13.22
C ALA A 21 12.92 -1.52 12.17
N LEU A 22 12.68 -0.72 11.13
CA LEU A 22 11.76 -1.07 10.04
C LEU A 22 12.27 -2.26 9.22
N MET A 23 13.57 -2.33 8.94
CA MET A 23 14.19 -3.48 8.28
C MET A 23 14.06 -4.75 9.13
N ALA A 24 14.24 -4.65 10.46
CA ALA A 24 14.07 -5.79 11.34
C ALA A 24 12.62 -6.31 11.36
N VAL A 25 11.64 -5.40 11.43
CA VAL A 25 10.22 -5.76 11.32
C VAL A 25 9.94 -6.42 9.97
N MET A 26 10.40 -5.83 8.88
CA MET A 26 10.03 -6.29 7.55
C MET A 26 10.78 -7.55 7.11
N LEU A 27 12.08 -7.66 7.36
CA LEU A 27 12.90 -8.79 6.90
C LEU A 27 12.80 -10.00 7.83
N GLN A 28 12.68 -9.78 9.13
CA GLN A 28 12.75 -10.85 10.14
C GLN A 28 11.46 -11.02 10.95
N SER A 29 10.41 -10.23 10.70
CA SER A 29 9.19 -10.21 11.54
C SER A 29 9.49 -9.97 13.03
N ALA A 30 10.49 -9.15 13.35
CA ALA A 30 10.93 -8.92 14.71
C ALA A 30 9.82 -8.31 15.57
N ASN A 31 9.22 -9.13 16.43
CA ASN A 31 8.06 -8.75 17.24
C ASN A 31 8.40 -7.63 18.22
N GLU A 32 9.59 -7.71 18.86
CA GLU A 32 10.07 -6.67 19.78
C GLU A 32 10.29 -5.34 19.09
N MET A 33 10.75 -5.35 17.83
CA MET A 33 10.94 -4.11 17.07
C MET A 33 9.60 -3.51 16.64
N SER A 34 8.59 -4.32 16.36
CA SER A 34 7.23 -3.84 16.10
C SER A 34 6.64 -3.12 17.32
N VAL A 35 6.90 -3.65 18.52
CA VAL A 35 6.50 -3.00 19.79
C VAL A 35 7.27 -1.71 20.02
N ALA A 36 8.60 -1.73 19.87
CA ALA A 36 9.44 -0.56 20.07
C ALA A 36 9.03 0.59 19.13
N VAL A 37 8.78 0.29 17.85
CA VAL A 37 8.30 1.29 16.89
C VAL A 37 6.92 1.81 17.27
N ALA A 38 6.01 0.96 17.76
CA ALA A 38 4.69 1.39 18.19
C ALA A 38 4.74 2.34 19.39
N GLU A 39 5.62 2.05 20.35
CA GLU A 39 5.84 2.89 21.53
C GLU A 39 6.49 4.22 21.17
N GLU A 40 7.48 4.22 20.29
CA GLU A 40 8.13 5.46 19.82
C GLU A 40 7.14 6.37 19.07
N VAL A 41 6.30 5.79 18.21
CA VAL A 41 5.35 6.54 17.36
C VAL A 41 4.17 7.11 18.16
N SER A 42 3.62 6.34 19.10
CA SER A 42 2.36 6.66 19.76
C SER A 42 2.46 6.74 21.30
N GLY A 43 3.64 6.49 21.86
CA GLY A 43 3.88 6.48 23.30
C GLY A 43 3.37 5.22 24.00
N SER A 44 2.65 4.33 23.32
CA SER A 44 2.26 3.02 23.85
C SER A 44 1.69 2.11 22.74
N VAL A 45 1.80 0.80 22.95
CA VAL A 45 1.19 -0.23 22.09
C VAL A 45 -0.31 0.02 21.88
N LYS A 46 -1.04 0.33 22.98
CA LYS A 46 -2.49 0.60 22.90
C LYS A 46 -2.82 1.77 21.99
N LYS A 47 -2.16 2.91 22.14
CA LYS A 47 -2.39 4.09 21.30
C LYS A 47 -2.01 3.82 19.84
N PHE A 48 -0.98 3.01 19.62
CA PHE A 48 -0.61 2.61 18.27
C PHE A 48 -1.66 1.70 17.65
N ALA A 49 -2.21 0.74 18.37
CA ALA A 49 -3.32 -0.09 17.90
C ALA A 49 -4.58 0.75 17.58
N GLU A 50 -4.90 1.75 18.38
CA GLU A 50 -5.97 2.73 18.10
C GLU A 50 -5.69 3.47 16.77
N LEU A 51 -4.45 3.87 16.54
CA LEU A 51 -4.02 4.50 15.28
C LEU A 51 -4.12 3.54 14.10
N MET A 52 -3.72 2.27 14.24
CA MET A 52 -3.89 1.22 13.22
C MET A 52 -5.37 1.05 12.87
N ASN A 53 -6.25 0.96 13.85
CA ASN A 53 -7.69 0.82 13.65
C ASN A 53 -8.31 2.03 12.96
N TRP A 54 -7.89 3.24 13.33
CA TRP A 54 -8.34 4.45 12.66
C TRP A 54 -7.93 4.46 11.17
N ARG A 55 -6.71 4.03 10.88
CA ARG A 55 -6.22 3.95 9.49
C ARG A 55 -6.92 2.85 8.70
N ALA A 56 -7.12 1.68 9.27
CA ALA A 56 -7.87 0.63 8.60
C ALA A 56 -9.26 1.13 8.14
N LYS A 57 -9.95 1.91 8.99
CA LYS A 57 -11.22 2.56 8.61
C LYS A 57 -11.07 3.53 7.44
N LEU A 58 -10.00 4.32 7.40
CA LEU A 58 -9.74 5.25 6.28
C LEU A 58 -9.50 4.52 4.96
N PHE A 59 -8.98 3.27 5.00
CA PHE A 59 -8.82 2.42 3.81
C PHE A 59 -10.10 1.71 3.40
N GLY A 60 -11.20 1.90 4.13
CA GLY A 60 -12.46 1.24 3.86
C GLY A 60 -12.58 -0.16 4.45
N CYS A 61 -11.67 -0.57 5.35
CA CYS A 61 -11.78 -1.83 6.07
C CYS A 61 -13.02 -1.82 6.96
N LYS A 62 -13.80 -2.89 6.89
CA LYS A 62 -15.08 -3.01 7.61
C LYS A 62 -15.04 -4.06 8.71
N ASN A 63 -14.14 -5.02 8.62
CA ASN A 63 -14.07 -6.19 9.47
C ASN A 63 -12.64 -6.44 9.96
N THR A 64 -11.95 -5.36 10.36
CA THR A 64 -10.58 -5.42 10.86
C THR A 64 -10.49 -4.71 12.20
N HIS A 65 -9.86 -5.37 13.15
CA HIS A 65 -9.52 -4.80 14.45
C HIS A 65 -8.13 -5.27 14.90
N PHE A 66 -7.29 -4.33 15.29
CA PHE A 66 -5.93 -4.54 15.79
C PHE A 66 -5.86 -4.23 17.29
N ASN A 67 -5.29 -5.14 18.07
CA ASN A 67 -4.97 -4.94 19.48
C ASN A 67 -3.46 -4.79 19.71
N ASN A 68 -2.64 -5.23 18.76
CA ASN A 68 -1.18 -5.14 18.84
C ASN A 68 -0.55 -4.86 17.46
N PRO A 69 0.70 -4.37 17.43
CA PRO A 69 1.38 -4.03 16.17
C PRO A 69 2.08 -5.21 15.50
N ASN A 70 2.29 -6.33 16.18
CA ASN A 70 3.11 -7.44 15.73
C ASN A 70 2.31 -8.64 15.20
N GLY A 71 0.99 -8.65 15.38
CA GLY A 71 0.13 -9.71 14.86
C GLY A 71 0.10 -10.98 15.70
N LEU A 72 0.63 -10.96 16.92
CA LEU A 72 0.51 -12.08 17.85
C LEU A 72 -0.97 -12.27 18.26
N PRO A 73 -1.38 -13.51 18.57
CA PRO A 73 -2.78 -13.81 18.86
C PRO A 73 -3.36 -12.97 20.00
N ASP A 74 -4.56 -12.45 19.77
CA ASP A 74 -5.41 -11.79 20.74
C ASP A 74 -6.85 -12.06 20.34
N GLU A 75 -7.73 -12.38 21.30
CA GLU A 75 -9.13 -12.78 21.03
C GLU A 75 -9.97 -11.72 20.32
N ASN A 76 -9.59 -10.44 20.42
CA ASN A 76 -10.28 -9.35 19.75
C ASN A 76 -9.60 -8.95 18.42
N GLN A 77 -8.42 -9.50 18.10
CA GLN A 77 -7.71 -9.18 16.86
C GLN A 77 -8.23 -10.02 15.70
N HIS A 78 -8.75 -9.37 14.69
CA HIS A 78 -9.31 -10.04 13.52
C HIS A 78 -9.17 -9.20 12.26
N THR A 79 -9.26 -9.85 11.11
CA THR A 79 -9.29 -9.23 9.79
C THR A 79 -10.01 -10.12 8.78
N THR A 80 -10.11 -9.64 7.53
CA THR A 80 -10.58 -10.42 6.37
C THR A 80 -9.58 -10.32 5.22
N ALA A 81 -9.66 -11.24 4.27
CA ALA A 81 -8.82 -11.19 3.07
C ALA A 81 -9.05 -9.90 2.27
N HIS A 82 -10.30 -9.44 2.18
CA HIS A 82 -10.64 -8.18 1.52
C HIS A 82 -9.98 -6.98 2.20
N ASP A 83 -10.11 -6.86 3.53
CA ASP A 83 -9.54 -5.74 4.28
C ASP A 83 -8.01 -5.74 4.23
N MET A 84 -7.37 -6.94 4.31
CA MET A 84 -5.92 -7.06 4.14
C MET A 84 -5.48 -6.68 2.73
N ALA A 85 -6.28 -6.95 1.70
CA ALA A 85 -5.99 -6.49 0.34
C ALA A 85 -6.05 -4.95 0.24
N LEU A 86 -7.00 -4.29 0.90
CA LEU A 86 -7.07 -2.83 0.98
C LEU A 86 -5.84 -2.24 1.67
N ILE A 87 -5.42 -2.83 2.80
CA ILE A 87 -4.22 -2.42 3.53
C ILE A 87 -2.98 -2.64 2.67
N MET A 88 -2.87 -3.80 1.99
CA MET A 88 -1.71 -4.09 1.14
C MET A 88 -1.66 -3.18 -0.09
N LYS A 89 -2.82 -2.88 -0.70
CA LYS A 89 -2.89 -1.89 -1.80
C LYS A 89 -2.28 -0.58 -1.34
N ALA A 90 -2.73 -0.13 -0.21
CA ALA A 90 -2.27 1.07 0.39
C ALA A 90 -0.76 1.08 0.69
N ALA A 91 -0.21 -0.03 1.14
CA ALA A 91 1.22 -0.19 1.36
C ALA A 91 2.00 -0.23 0.04
N ALA A 92 1.50 -0.98 -0.96
CA ALA A 92 2.14 -1.13 -2.26
C ALA A 92 2.22 0.19 -3.07
N ASP A 93 1.31 1.13 -2.83
CA ASP A 93 1.33 2.47 -3.44
C ASP A 93 2.43 3.38 -2.82
N ASN A 94 3.17 2.92 -1.80
CA ASN A 94 4.19 3.70 -1.12
C ASN A 94 5.61 3.26 -1.48
N GLU A 95 6.41 4.18 -2.03
CA GLU A 95 7.78 3.93 -2.47
C GLU A 95 8.71 3.44 -1.34
N SER A 96 8.57 4.00 -0.13
CA SER A 96 9.39 3.57 1.00
C SER A 96 9.05 2.15 1.44
N PHE A 97 7.75 1.76 1.42
CA PHE A 97 7.36 0.39 1.67
C PHE A 97 7.92 -0.55 0.61
N GLN A 98 7.79 -0.20 -0.67
CA GLN A 98 8.32 -1.00 -1.78
C GLN A 98 9.83 -1.23 -1.61
N THR A 99 10.59 -0.18 -1.27
CA THR A 99 12.03 -0.25 -1.04
C THR A 99 12.36 -1.23 0.09
N ILE A 100 11.69 -1.10 1.24
CA ILE A 100 11.94 -1.95 2.41
C ILE A 100 11.50 -3.38 2.13
N ALA A 101 10.32 -3.58 1.56
CA ALA A 101 9.74 -4.89 1.30
C ALA A 101 10.54 -5.70 0.28
N SER A 102 11.14 -5.05 -0.73
CA SER A 102 11.95 -5.70 -1.76
C SER A 102 13.43 -5.89 -1.36
N THR A 103 13.86 -5.34 -0.21
CA THR A 103 15.24 -5.49 0.25
C THR A 103 15.54 -6.96 0.58
N ALA A 104 16.55 -7.54 -0.07
CA ALA A 104 16.91 -8.94 0.12
C ALA A 104 17.66 -9.19 1.43
N SER A 105 18.55 -8.26 1.82
CA SER A 105 19.29 -8.32 3.07
C SER A 105 19.68 -6.93 3.54
N TYR A 106 19.83 -6.78 4.85
CA TYR A 106 20.27 -5.55 5.50
C TYR A 106 21.17 -5.86 6.67
N THR A 107 22.28 -5.13 6.82
CA THR A 107 23.19 -5.28 7.95
C THR A 107 22.99 -4.16 8.96
N ILE A 108 22.63 -4.53 10.18
CA ILE A 108 22.68 -3.62 11.33
C ILE A 108 24.10 -3.71 11.89
N PRO A 109 24.88 -2.63 11.88
CA PRO A 109 26.23 -2.64 12.46
C PRO A 109 26.18 -2.82 13.98
N ALA A 110 27.33 -2.98 14.61
CA ALA A 110 27.47 -2.98 16.06
C ALA A 110 26.72 -1.80 16.68
N THR A 111 26.02 -2.06 17.78
CA THR A 111 25.22 -1.07 18.50
C THR A 111 25.90 -0.65 19.80
N ASN A 112 25.24 0.17 20.61
CA ASN A 112 25.71 0.52 21.96
C ASN A 112 25.76 -0.69 22.92
N VAL A 113 25.10 -1.81 22.58
CA VAL A 113 25.04 -3.04 23.40
C VAL A 113 25.69 -4.24 22.70
N SER A 114 25.46 -4.41 21.39
CA SER A 114 26.01 -5.53 20.61
C SER A 114 27.32 -5.13 19.97
N GLY A 115 28.39 -5.90 20.22
CA GLY A 115 29.72 -5.67 19.64
C GLY A 115 29.89 -6.21 18.21
N GLY A 116 28.86 -6.84 17.63
CA GLY A 116 28.91 -7.44 16.30
C GLY A 116 27.75 -7.03 15.41
N ASP A 117 27.97 -7.14 14.09
CA ASP A 117 26.95 -6.87 13.10
C ASP A 117 25.84 -7.93 13.12
N ARG A 118 24.60 -7.51 12.84
CA ARG A 118 23.46 -8.42 12.58
C ARG A 118 23.09 -8.36 11.12
N VAL A 119 23.20 -9.47 10.41
CA VAL A 119 22.73 -9.58 9.03
C VAL A 119 21.27 -10.06 9.04
N LEU A 120 20.38 -9.22 8.58
CA LEU A 120 18.97 -9.52 8.37
C LEU A 120 18.77 -9.99 6.93
N THR A 121 18.20 -11.17 6.74
CA THR A 121 17.84 -11.68 5.41
C THR A 121 16.33 -11.70 5.27
N ASN A 122 15.81 -11.22 4.16
CA ASN A 122 14.37 -11.27 3.90
C ASN A 122 13.90 -12.72 3.84
N ASN A 123 13.06 -13.11 4.79
CA ASN A 123 12.56 -14.48 4.91
C ASN A 123 11.21 -14.68 4.18
N PHE A 124 10.74 -13.68 3.41
CA PHE A 124 9.53 -13.84 2.62
C PHE A 124 9.79 -14.76 1.42
N SER A 125 9.15 -15.92 1.43
CA SER A 125 9.44 -17.02 0.51
C SER A 125 9.27 -16.69 -0.96
N MET A 126 8.31 -15.83 -1.30
CA MET A 126 8.02 -15.43 -2.69
C MET A 126 9.05 -14.45 -3.29
N LEU A 127 9.90 -13.83 -2.47
CA LEU A 127 10.98 -12.93 -2.92
C LEU A 127 12.35 -13.61 -2.94
N ALA A 128 12.54 -14.70 -2.22
CA ALA A 128 13.82 -15.39 -2.14
C ALA A 128 14.03 -16.28 -3.38
N ASN A 129 14.89 -15.85 -4.31
CA ASN A 129 15.13 -16.52 -5.59
C ASN A 129 15.71 -17.93 -5.50
N ASN A 130 16.22 -18.33 -4.34
CA ASN A 130 16.65 -19.68 -4.02
C ASN A 130 15.58 -20.55 -3.34
N ASN A 131 14.36 -20.02 -3.17
CA ASN A 131 13.22 -20.71 -2.58
C ASN A 131 12.34 -21.32 -3.68
N ALA A 132 11.77 -22.50 -3.44
CA ALA A 132 10.84 -23.15 -4.35
C ALA A 132 9.54 -22.35 -4.57
N ALA A 133 9.20 -21.46 -3.63
CA ALA A 133 8.04 -20.57 -3.69
C ALA A 133 8.34 -19.21 -4.36
N TYR A 134 9.56 -19.01 -4.87
CA TYR A 134 9.91 -17.77 -5.57
C TYR A 134 8.94 -17.43 -6.69
N TYR A 135 8.45 -16.19 -6.69
CA TYR A 135 7.55 -15.69 -7.72
C TYR A 135 8.12 -14.43 -8.36
N GLN A 136 8.58 -14.52 -9.59
CA GLN A 136 9.34 -13.48 -10.29
C GLN A 136 8.65 -12.11 -10.40
N TYR A 137 7.31 -12.07 -10.31
CA TYR A 137 6.52 -10.84 -10.38
C TYR A 137 6.19 -10.26 -9.01
N CYS A 138 6.57 -10.94 -7.92
CA CYS A 138 6.32 -10.47 -6.56
C CYS A 138 7.12 -9.18 -6.29
N THR A 139 6.44 -8.14 -5.80
CA THR A 139 7.03 -6.84 -5.47
C THR A 139 7.18 -6.62 -3.98
N GLY A 140 6.53 -7.42 -3.16
CA GLY A 140 6.62 -7.35 -1.71
C GLY A 140 5.49 -8.11 -1.02
N GLY A 141 5.64 -8.35 0.26
CA GLY A 141 4.63 -9.04 1.04
C GLY A 141 5.16 -9.58 2.35
N ARG A 142 4.31 -10.28 3.06
CA ARG A 142 4.64 -10.99 4.30
C ARG A 142 3.83 -12.26 4.43
N GLU A 143 4.43 -13.23 5.07
CA GLU A 143 3.78 -14.43 5.55
C GLU A 143 3.92 -14.53 7.07
N GLY A 144 3.00 -15.22 7.70
CA GLY A 144 3.00 -15.44 9.13
C GLY A 144 2.29 -16.74 9.48
N TYR A 145 2.60 -17.24 10.65
CA TYR A 145 1.96 -18.41 11.21
C TYR A 145 1.76 -18.23 12.70
N THR A 146 0.58 -18.56 13.16
CA THR A 146 0.29 -18.85 14.57
C THR A 146 -0.66 -20.06 14.62
N GLU A 147 -0.72 -20.75 15.75
CA GLU A 147 -1.66 -21.85 15.91
C GLU A 147 -3.11 -21.41 15.72
N ALA A 148 -3.43 -20.18 16.17
CA ALA A 148 -4.78 -19.62 16.08
C ALA A 148 -5.16 -19.19 14.66
N SER A 149 -4.22 -18.63 13.89
CA SER A 149 -4.49 -18.09 12.54
C SER A 149 -4.26 -19.09 11.41
N GLY A 150 -3.55 -20.20 11.68
CA GLY A 150 -2.97 -20.99 10.60
C GLY A 150 -1.90 -20.21 9.82
N SER A 151 -1.52 -20.68 8.66
CA SER A 151 -0.60 -19.95 7.77
C SER A 151 -1.35 -18.84 7.03
N THR A 152 -0.73 -17.67 6.98
CA THR A 152 -1.28 -16.49 6.32
C THR A 152 -0.23 -15.89 5.38
N LEU A 153 -0.68 -15.30 4.29
CA LEU A 153 0.18 -14.60 3.34
C LEU A 153 -0.57 -13.42 2.73
N VAL A 154 0.10 -12.29 2.62
CA VAL A 154 -0.33 -11.16 1.80
C VAL A 154 0.83 -10.70 0.93
N CYS A 155 0.60 -10.51 -0.36
CA CYS A 155 1.63 -10.04 -1.28
C CYS A 155 1.06 -9.15 -2.37
N SER A 156 1.93 -8.30 -2.93
CA SER A 156 1.73 -7.59 -4.17
C SER A 156 2.61 -8.17 -5.27
N ALA A 157 2.15 -8.08 -6.49
CA ALA A 157 2.88 -8.47 -7.67
C ALA A 157 2.55 -7.55 -8.83
N GLN A 158 3.47 -7.40 -9.78
CA GLN A 158 3.27 -6.60 -10.98
C GLN A 158 3.80 -7.33 -12.22
N LYS A 159 2.96 -7.41 -13.25
CA LYS A 159 3.31 -8.00 -14.55
C LYS A 159 2.71 -7.14 -15.66
N ASN A 160 3.53 -6.71 -16.62
CA ASN A 160 3.09 -5.90 -17.76
C ASN A 160 2.30 -4.62 -17.36
N GLY A 161 2.69 -3.96 -16.28
CA GLY A 161 2.01 -2.76 -15.78
C GLY A 161 0.77 -3.04 -14.91
N ILE A 162 0.29 -4.28 -14.85
CA ILE A 162 -0.88 -4.65 -14.03
C ILE A 162 -0.41 -4.96 -12.60
N PRO A 163 -0.83 -4.18 -11.59
CA PRO A 163 -0.60 -4.50 -10.19
C PRO A 163 -1.70 -5.44 -9.67
N LEU A 164 -1.33 -6.48 -8.96
CA LEU A 164 -2.26 -7.39 -8.28
C LEU A 164 -1.85 -7.60 -6.83
N ILE A 165 -2.83 -7.92 -6.00
CA ILE A 165 -2.63 -8.30 -4.61
C ILE A 165 -3.30 -9.65 -4.39
N ALA A 166 -2.59 -10.55 -3.72
CA ALA A 166 -3.14 -11.83 -3.26
C ALA A 166 -3.07 -11.91 -1.74
N VAL A 167 -4.15 -12.43 -1.15
CA VAL A 167 -4.26 -12.67 0.30
C VAL A 167 -4.76 -14.08 0.53
N VAL A 168 -4.02 -14.84 1.32
CA VAL A 168 -4.38 -16.18 1.77
C VAL A 168 -4.43 -16.15 3.30
N LEU A 169 -5.58 -16.50 3.88
CA LEU A 169 -5.79 -16.60 5.32
C LEU A 169 -6.18 -18.03 5.69
N GLN A 170 -5.78 -18.49 6.89
CA GLN A 170 -6.06 -19.84 7.38
C GLN A 170 -5.60 -20.95 6.44
N GLY A 171 -4.51 -20.69 5.70
CA GLY A 171 -3.92 -21.67 4.78
C GLY A 171 -3.17 -22.78 5.51
N THR A 172 -2.84 -23.83 4.77
CA THR A 172 -1.98 -24.91 5.24
C THR A 172 -0.53 -24.45 5.22
N SER A 173 0.24 -24.89 6.22
CA SER A 173 1.68 -24.59 6.29
C SER A 173 2.39 -25.11 5.03
N GLY A 174 3.16 -24.24 4.39
CA GLY A 174 3.94 -24.54 3.18
C GLY A 174 3.15 -24.45 1.86
N THR A 175 1.85 -24.16 1.86
CA THR A 175 1.05 -24.03 0.61
C THR A 175 0.65 -22.60 0.26
N THR A 176 0.65 -21.69 1.23
CA THR A 176 0.12 -20.32 1.05
C THR A 176 0.79 -19.54 -0.09
N ALA A 177 2.10 -19.70 -0.28
CA ALA A 177 2.82 -19.05 -1.39
C ALA A 177 2.41 -19.62 -2.77
N THR A 178 2.20 -20.94 -2.86
CA THR A 178 1.71 -21.57 -4.10
C THR A 178 0.28 -21.16 -4.40
N GLU A 179 -0.56 -21.06 -3.37
CA GLU A 179 -1.95 -20.60 -3.50
C GLU A 179 -1.99 -19.13 -3.94
N ALA A 180 -1.17 -18.26 -3.32
CA ALA A 180 -1.05 -16.86 -3.72
C ALA A 180 -0.53 -16.73 -5.17
N ALA A 181 0.48 -17.49 -5.57
CA ALA A 181 0.97 -17.53 -6.95
C ALA A 181 -0.11 -17.97 -7.94
N SER A 182 -0.95 -18.94 -7.57
CA SER A 182 -2.07 -19.39 -8.40
C SER A 182 -3.13 -18.31 -8.59
N LEU A 183 -3.46 -17.57 -7.53
CA LEU A 183 -4.38 -16.42 -7.58
C LEU A 183 -3.82 -15.31 -8.47
N LEU A 184 -2.52 -14.97 -8.31
CA LEU A 184 -1.86 -13.96 -9.12
C LEU A 184 -1.81 -14.35 -10.60
N ASN A 185 -1.46 -15.62 -10.91
CA ASN A 185 -1.48 -16.13 -12.29
C ASN A 185 -2.88 -16.04 -12.88
N TYR A 186 -3.91 -16.48 -12.14
CA TYR A 186 -5.29 -16.33 -12.59
C TYR A 186 -5.63 -14.86 -12.92
N GLY A 187 -5.24 -13.92 -12.05
CA GLY A 187 -5.44 -12.49 -12.29
C GLY A 187 -4.73 -12.01 -13.55
N PHE A 188 -3.44 -12.32 -13.71
CA PHE A 188 -2.66 -11.91 -14.88
C PHE A 188 -3.07 -12.55 -16.20
N ASP A 189 -3.64 -13.75 -16.16
CA ASP A 189 -4.07 -14.48 -17.34
C ASP A 189 -5.48 -14.11 -17.79
N ASN A 190 -6.33 -13.61 -16.87
CA ASN A 190 -7.74 -13.36 -17.14
C ASN A 190 -8.12 -11.87 -17.15
N PHE A 191 -7.23 -10.99 -16.73
CA PHE A 191 -7.49 -9.54 -16.70
C PHE A 191 -6.41 -8.76 -17.43
N ASN A 192 -6.80 -7.65 -18.02
CA ASN A 192 -5.90 -6.67 -18.63
C ASN A 192 -6.24 -5.27 -18.15
N MET A 193 -5.31 -4.36 -18.35
CA MET A 193 -5.48 -2.93 -18.14
C MET A 193 -5.84 -2.27 -19.46
N LEU A 194 -6.88 -1.44 -19.46
CA LEU A 194 -7.17 -0.50 -20.55
C LEU A 194 -6.90 0.91 -20.04
N SER A 195 -6.06 1.66 -20.74
CA SER A 195 -5.84 3.07 -20.45
C SER A 195 -6.81 3.91 -21.27
N LEU A 196 -7.71 4.61 -20.59
CA LEU A 196 -8.76 5.44 -21.22
C LEU A 196 -8.32 6.90 -21.38
N GLY A 197 -7.19 7.29 -20.75
CA GLY A 197 -6.69 8.66 -20.68
C GLY A 197 -6.23 9.24 -22.00
N ASP A 198 -5.80 8.40 -22.94
CA ASP A 198 -5.20 8.86 -24.20
C ASP A 198 -6.20 9.54 -25.15
N ASN A 199 -7.51 9.40 -24.91
CA ASN A 199 -8.55 9.88 -25.79
C ASN A 199 -9.55 10.87 -25.13
N ASP A 200 -9.37 11.24 -23.86
CA ASP A 200 -10.26 12.17 -23.16
C ASP A 200 -9.51 13.41 -22.66
N PHE A 201 -9.62 14.50 -23.40
CA PHE A 201 -8.96 15.77 -23.09
C PHE A 201 -9.40 16.39 -21.75
N ASN A 202 -10.53 15.97 -21.19
CA ASN A 202 -11.02 16.43 -19.90
C ASN A 202 -10.49 15.60 -18.74
N MET A 203 -9.77 14.51 -19.01
CA MET A 203 -9.20 13.68 -17.97
C MET A 203 -7.92 14.32 -17.41
N LEU A 204 -7.93 14.62 -16.12
CA LEU A 204 -6.80 15.23 -15.41
C LEU A 204 -5.83 14.17 -14.84
N SER A 205 -6.36 13.03 -14.41
CA SER A 205 -5.58 11.91 -13.90
C SER A 205 -6.40 10.61 -13.83
N GLY A 206 -5.72 9.47 -13.69
CA GLY A 206 -6.36 8.15 -13.66
C GLY A 206 -6.72 7.66 -15.06
N GLY A 207 -7.79 6.89 -15.16
CA GLY A 207 -8.28 6.35 -16.44
C GLY A 207 -7.78 4.96 -16.76
N ASP A 208 -6.95 4.36 -15.91
CA ASP A 208 -6.63 2.95 -16.01
C ASP A 208 -7.76 2.11 -15.41
N VAL A 209 -8.28 1.19 -16.18
CA VAL A 209 -9.34 0.26 -15.78
C VAL A 209 -8.88 -1.19 -15.92
N TYR A 210 -9.23 -2.02 -14.95
CA TYR A 210 -8.84 -3.43 -14.93
C TYR A 210 -10.05 -4.30 -15.24
N VAL A 211 -10.03 -4.95 -16.38
CA VAL A 211 -11.17 -5.65 -16.97
C VAL A 211 -10.78 -7.04 -17.45
N PRO A 212 -11.75 -7.98 -17.62
CA PRO A 212 -11.47 -9.28 -18.21
C PRO A 212 -10.83 -9.15 -19.59
N VAL A 213 -9.92 -10.07 -19.91
CA VAL A 213 -9.27 -10.14 -21.24
C VAL A 213 -10.33 -10.20 -22.34
N GLY A 214 -10.13 -9.40 -23.39
CA GLY A 214 -11.08 -9.26 -24.50
C GLY A 214 -12.17 -8.21 -24.30
N THR A 215 -12.23 -7.55 -23.13
CA THR A 215 -13.12 -6.41 -22.90
C THR A 215 -12.58 -5.17 -23.65
N THR A 216 -13.48 -4.42 -24.26
CA THR A 216 -13.20 -3.15 -24.95
C THR A 216 -13.84 -1.97 -24.19
N ALA A 217 -13.36 -0.76 -24.42
CA ALA A 217 -13.82 0.42 -23.67
C ALA A 217 -15.32 0.76 -23.89
N ASP A 218 -15.88 0.39 -25.03
CA ASP A 218 -17.26 0.68 -25.42
C ASP A 218 -18.33 -0.05 -24.59
N VAL A 219 -17.96 -1.12 -23.88
CA VAL A 219 -18.88 -1.85 -22.97
C VAL A 219 -18.86 -1.29 -21.54
N LEU A 220 -17.99 -0.35 -21.25
CA LEU A 220 -17.93 0.28 -19.94
C LEU A 220 -19.05 1.33 -19.81
N THR A 221 -19.62 1.41 -18.61
CA THR A 221 -20.51 2.50 -18.23
C THR A 221 -19.80 3.40 -17.23
N THR A 222 -20.21 4.65 -17.13
CA THR A 222 -19.61 5.62 -16.22
C THR A 222 -20.61 6.12 -15.19
N GLN A 223 -20.10 6.47 -14.02
CA GLN A 223 -20.83 7.16 -12.97
C GLN A 223 -19.97 8.32 -12.47
N ASP A 224 -20.48 9.55 -12.64
CA ASP A 224 -19.80 10.76 -12.23
C ASP A 224 -20.21 11.16 -10.81
N GLY A 225 -19.24 11.62 -10.03
CA GLY A 225 -19.44 12.20 -8.72
C GLY A 225 -19.83 13.67 -8.78
N GLU A 226 -20.03 14.28 -7.62
CA GLU A 226 -20.31 15.71 -7.53
C GLU A 226 -19.11 16.56 -7.97
N VAL A 227 -19.40 17.69 -8.61
CA VAL A 227 -18.37 18.66 -9.00
C VAL A 227 -17.92 19.45 -7.78
N GLN A 228 -16.61 19.44 -7.52
CA GLN A 228 -15.95 20.23 -6.49
C GLN A 228 -14.73 20.93 -7.10
N ASP A 229 -14.61 22.23 -6.89
CA ASP A 229 -13.49 23.03 -7.41
C ASP A 229 -13.21 22.84 -8.92
N GLY A 230 -14.27 22.73 -9.72
CA GLY A 230 -14.15 22.54 -11.18
C GLY A 230 -13.69 21.16 -11.61
N GLN A 231 -13.73 20.18 -10.73
CA GLN A 231 -13.36 18.79 -10.99
C GLN A 231 -14.41 17.83 -10.44
N TYR A 232 -14.44 16.61 -11.00
CA TYR A 232 -15.27 15.52 -10.48
C TYR A 232 -14.57 14.18 -10.67
N SER A 233 -14.91 13.22 -9.81
CA SER A 233 -14.47 11.82 -9.95
C SER A 233 -15.40 11.10 -10.92
N ARG A 234 -14.83 10.36 -11.88
CA ARG A 234 -15.57 9.45 -12.76
C ARG A 234 -15.21 8.02 -12.41
N GLN A 235 -16.22 7.22 -12.11
CA GLN A 235 -16.08 5.77 -11.94
C GLN A 235 -16.39 5.07 -13.26
N TYR A 236 -15.56 4.10 -13.64
CA TYR A 236 -15.82 3.20 -14.75
C TYR A 236 -16.33 1.88 -14.22
N LEU A 237 -17.40 1.38 -14.83
CA LEU A 237 -18.09 0.17 -14.38
C LEU A 237 -18.15 -0.85 -15.52
N PHE A 238 -17.84 -2.11 -15.19
CA PHE A 238 -18.05 -3.28 -16.04
C PHE A 238 -19.07 -4.19 -15.37
N GLY A 239 -20.21 -4.41 -16.01
CA GLY A 239 -21.31 -5.20 -15.44
C GLY A 239 -21.80 -4.68 -14.07
N GLY A 240 -21.75 -3.37 -13.83
CA GLY A 240 -22.13 -2.74 -12.56
C GLY A 240 -21.04 -2.74 -11.47
N THR A 241 -19.89 -3.38 -11.73
CA THR A 241 -18.74 -3.40 -10.81
C THR A 241 -17.75 -2.29 -11.18
N ALA A 242 -17.30 -1.51 -10.21
CA ALA A 242 -16.26 -0.50 -10.42
C ALA A 242 -14.93 -1.17 -10.79
N VAL A 243 -14.36 -0.79 -11.94
CA VAL A 243 -13.13 -1.34 -12.50
C VAL A 243 -12.00 -0.33 -12.64
N GLY A 244 -12.28 0.94 -12.37
CA GLY A 244 -11.30 2.02 -12.34
C GLY A 244 -11.95 3.38 -12.11
N THR A 245 -11.12 4.41 -11.93
CA THR A 245 -11.55 5.78 -11.68
C THR A 245 -10.66 6.78 -12.40
N SER A 246 -11.20 7.96 -12.69
CA SER A 246 -10.42 9.11 -13.14
C SER A 246 -10.89 10.39 -12.43
N VAL A 247 -10.05 11.42 -12.47
CA VAL A 247 -10.42 12.78 -12.14
C VAL A 247 -10.63 13.55 -13.45
N MET A 248 -11.78 14.14 -13.58
CA MET A 248 -12.23 14.85 -14.78
C MET A 248 -12.31 16.35 -14.49
N ALA A 249 -11.94 17.18 -15.46
CA ALA A 249 -12.29 18.60 -15.43
C ALA A 249 -13.78 18.75 -15.71
N ALA A 250 -14.48 19.52 -14.88
CA ALA A 250 -15.84 19.93 -15.20
C ALA A 250 -15.77 20.94 -16.36
N THR A 251 -16.34 20.60 -17.50
CA THR A 251 -16.56 21.56 -18.56
C THR A 251 -17.52 22.62 -18.04
N GLN A 252 -17.14 23.89 -18.03
CA GLN A 252 -18.12 24.96 -17.90
C GLN A 252 -19.02 24.86 -19.14
N GLU A 253 -20.31 24.69 -18.94
CA GLU A 253 -21.26 24.96 -20.03
C GLU A 253 -20.93 26.35 -20.52
N GLU A 254 -20.50 26.47 -21.77
CA GLU A 254 -20.33 27.78 -22.39
C GLU A 254 -21.69 28.46 -22.40
N ASP A 255 -21.82 29.47 -21.55
CA ASP A 255 -22.93 30.43 -21.69
C ASP A 255 -22.73 31.15 -23.03
N THR A 256 -23.37 30.63 -24.05
CA THR A 256 -23.31 31.14 -25.44
C THR A 256 -23.90 32.53 -25.57
N SER A 257 -24.17 33.28 -24.49
CA SER A 257 -24.68 34.64 -24.49
C SER A 257 -23.61 35.73 -24.64
N LEU A 258 -22.29 35.38 -24.63
CA LEU A 258 -21.19 36.36 -24.77
C LEU A 258 -20.20 35.98 -25.89
N VAL A 259 -20.59 36.17 -27.10
CA VAL A 259 -19.67 36.34 -28.23
C VAL A 259 -19.06 37.73 -28.14
N ASP A 260 -17.99 37.93 -27.42
CA ASP A 260 -16.90 38.84 -27.77
C ASP A 260 -15.78 38.78 -26.67
N THR A 261 -14.75 37.97 -26.84
CA THR A 261 -13.40 38.25 -26.28
C THR A 261 -12.40 37.16 -26.72
N SER A 262 -12.01 37.23 -27.97
CA SER A 262 -11.00 36.32 -28.53
C SER A 262 -9.54 36.66 -28.19
N VAL A 263 -9.27 37.52 -27.20
CA VAL A 263 -7.89 37.93 -26.84
C VAL A 263 -7.51 37.58 -25.40
N GLN A 264 -8.47 37.34 -24.50
CA GLN A 264 -8.15 37.03 -23.08
C GLN A 264 -7.83 35.54 -22.79
N ASN A 265 -8.16 34.63 -23.70
CA ASN A 265 -7.96 33.19 -23.49
C ASN A 265 -6.51 32.71 -23.70
N ILE A 266 -5.65 33.50 -24.34
CA ILE A 266 -4.21 33.08 -24.55
C ILE A 266 -3.41 33.27 -23.26
N ASP A 267 -3.70 34.25 -22.45
CA ASP A 267 -2.98 34.50 -21.21
C ASP A 267 -3.45 33.57 -20.07
N ALA A 268 -4.69 33.13 -20.06
CA ALA A 268 -5.20 32.14 -19.11
C ALA A 268 -4.59 30.74 -19.35
N ALA A 269 -4.44 30.33 -20.60
CA ALA A 269 -3.78 29.06 -20.95
C ALA A 269 -2.29 29.06 -20.61
N ARG A 270 -1.62 30.21 -20.69
CA ARG A 270 -0.20 30.35 -20.35
C ARG A 270 0.04 30.28 -18.84
N ASN A 271 -0.84 30.88 -18.04
CA ASN A 271 -0.79 30.82 -16.58
C ASN A 271 -1.14 29.43 -16.02
N TYR A 272 -1.96 28.64 -16.75
CA TYR A 272 -2.31 27.27 -16.36
C TYR A 272 -1.14 26.30 -16.48
N THR A 273 -0.27 26.46 -17.48
CA THR A 273 0.93 25.64 -17.66
C THR A 273 2.04 25.97 -16.66
N GLU A 274 2.14 27.21 -16.17
CA GLU A 274 3.12 27.59 -15.15
C GLU A 274 2.72 27.15 -13.73
N ASN A 275 1.43 27.10 -13.43
CA ASN A 275 0.92 26.66 -12.11
C ASN A 275 0.89 25.14 -11.92
N ARG A 276 1.04 24.33 -12.98
CA ARG A 276 1.06 22.87 -12.90
C ARG A 276 2.24 22.32 -12.10
N ASN A 277 3.29 23.10 -11.92
CA ASN A 277 4.48 22.70 -11.15
C ASN A 277 4.38 22.98 -9.65
N ASN A 278 3.30 23.63 -9.17
CA ASN A 278 3.14 24.04 -7.77
C ASN A 278 1.88 23.48 -7.08
N LEU A 279 1.19 22.50 -7.68
CA LEU A 279 0.07 21.83 -7.00
C LEU A 279 0.57 20.97 -5.85
N PRO A 280 0.09 21.19 -4.61
CA PRO A 280 0.42 20.29 -3.50
C PRO A 280 -0.22 18.93 -3.77
N TYR A 281 0.60 17.89 -3.83
CA TYR A 281 0.15 16.52 -3.92
C TYR A 281 -0.70 16.16 -2.70
N PHE A 282 -2.01 16.14 -2.86
CA PHE A 282 -2.91 15.47 -1.92
C PHE A 282 -2.83 13.98 -2.19
N ILE A 283 -1.97 13.30 -1.46
CA ILE A 283 -1.84 11.85 -1.50
C ILE A 283 -2.99 11.25 -0.71
N ILE A 284 -4.00 10.75 -1.41
CA ILE A 284 -4.99 9.84 -0.86
C ILE A 284 -4.50 8.45 -1.25
N GLY A 285 -3.97 7.72 -0.31
CA GLY A 285 -3.68 6.31 -0.53
C GLY A 285 -2.54 5.77 0.31
N GLY A 286 -2.86 4.86 1.10
CA GLY A 286 -2.05 3.78 1.45
C GLY A 286 -1.38 3.69 2.80
N VAL A 287 -1.89 2.89 3.72
CA VAL A 287 -1.22 2.69 5.00
C VAL A 287 -1.69 1.46 5.80
N GLY A 288 -0.78 0.60 6.11
CA GLY A 288 -0.78 -0.26 7.27
C GLY A 288 0.62 -0.27 7.87
N ILE A 289 1.63 -0.50 7.08
CA ILE A 289 3.05 -0.27 7.41
C ILE A 289 3.44 1.19 7.15
N LEU A 290 2.69 1.90 6.31
CA LEU A 290 2.88 3.31 6.01
C LEU A 290 2.61 4.24 7.19
N LEU A 291 1.79 3.84 8.11
CA LEU A 291 1.62 4.54 9.38
C LEU A 291 2.93 4.67 10.12
N LEU A 292 3.73 3.63 10.14
CA LEU A 292 5.09 3.67 10.67
C LEU A 292 5.97 4.69 9.93
N LEU A 293 5.91 4.76 8.61
CA LEU A 293 6.78 5.64 7.81
C LEU A 293 6.37 7.11 7.80
N LEU A 294 5.10 7.44 7.68
CA LEU A 294 4.64 8.85 7.61
C LEU A 294 4.69 9.59 8.95
N ILE A 295 4.50 8.89 10.06
CA ILE A 295 4.63 9.48 11.39
C ILE A 295 6.11 9.76 11.71
N LEU A 296 7.02 8.89 11.25
CA LEU A 296 8.47 9.08 11.41
C LEU A 296 9.02 10.29 10.66
N LEU A 297 8.47 10.65 9.50
CA LEU A 297 8.86 11.88 8.78
C LEU A 297 8.50 13.17 9.54
N ARG A 298 7.48 13.14 10.39
CA ARG A 298 7.12 14.27 11.25
C ARG A 298 8.09 14.47 12.43
N ILE A 299 8.64 13.39 12.97
CA ILE A 299 9.58 13.42 14.11
C ILE A 299 10.92 14.04 13.69
N ILE A 300 11.39 13.79 12.47
CA ILE A 300 12.64 14.39 11.94
C ILE A 300 12.58 15.92 11.91
N LYS A 301 11.39 16.50 11.74
CA LYS A 301 11.23 17.97 11.71
C LYS A 301 11.30 18.61 13.11
N ILE A 302 11.00 17.83 14.16
CA ILE A 302 11.03 18.29 15.56
C ILE A 302 12.43 18.11 16.16
N ALA A 303 13.18 17.10 15.76
CA ALA A 303 14.56 16.87 16.24
C ALA A 303 15.63 17.77 15.57
N LYS A 304 15.26 18.58 14.57
CA LYS A 304 16.13 19.56 13.90
C LYS A 304 15.78 21.03 14.22
N SER A 305 14.82 21.27 15.09
CA SER A 305 14.54 22.55 15.73
C SER A 305 14.98 22.51 17.18
#